data_3ce79ee82458a24c269d3d8944d5bc0f
#
_entry.id   3ce79ee82458a24c269d3d8944d5bc0f
#
_cell.length_a   1.000
_cell.length_b   1.000
_cell.length_c   1.000
_cell.angle_alpha   90.00
_cell.angle_beta   90.00
_cell.angle_gamma   90.00
#
_symmetry.space_group_name_H-M   'P 1'
#
loop_
_entity.id
_entity.type
_entity.pdbx_description
1 polymer ?
#
loop_
_entity_poly.entity_id
_entity_poly.type
_entity_poly.pdbx_seq_one_letter_code
_entity_poly.pdbx_strand_id
1 'polypeptide(L)'
;MRTCALFLLGAWMCCVACTSEQNSKVNINVVRADSLLNQVLALYEVKEYGLLLENYPPKENERATYLADETQQKTNQRVSYLWPYSGMVSGCVSLYKTTGDEKYKQLLENRILPGLEKYWDGKREPYCYQSYPMQFGYSDRYYDDNDWLAIDLCDYYALTKDPAVLERAKELHRYIYSGWDEVLGGGIYWCEQKKLSKNTCSNAPATVLCMKLYNLTSDPDDLDLAKRNYRWTKENLCDPSDGVYWDNINLEGNIAKQKYTYNSGQMIQAGVLLFQATGDSTYLKDAQVTAKELTDIFGKCSLFRGEKRCFIPVRLGSM
;
A
#
# COMPACT_ATOMS: atom_id res chain seq x y z
N MET A 1 69.40 -35.17 -40.28
CA MET A 1 69.42 -34.49 -40.47
C MET A 1 69.19 -33.56 -39.35
N ARG A 2 68.78 -32.42 -39.47
CA ARG A 2 68.87 -31.37 -38.45
C ARG A 2 67.55 -31.26 -37.62
N THR A 3 67.67 -31.50 -36.33
CA THR A 3 66.69 -31.30 -35.27
C THR A 3 66.59 -29.83 -34.91
N CYS A 4 65.41 -29.23 -35.07
CA CYS A 4 65.07 -27.92 -34.51
C CYS A 4 64.28 -28.10 -33.21
N ALA A 5 64.91 -27.65 -32.11
CA ALA A 5 64.22 -27.56 -30.82
C ALA A 5 63.54 -26.19 -30.71
N LEU A 6 62.22 -26.21 -30.51
CA LEU A 6 61.42 -25.00 -30.19
C LEU A 6 61.32 -24.87 -28.65
N PHE A 7 61.86 -23.76 -28.15
CA PHE A 7 61.66 -23.28 -26.77
C PHE A 7 60.32 -22.63 -26.67
N LEU A 8 59.42 -23.19 -25.85
CA LEU A 8 58.18 -22.54 -25.41
C LEU A 8 58.44 -21.81 -24.08
N LEU A 9 58.53 -20.48 -24.19
CA LEU A 9 58.49 -19.60 -23.04
C LEU A 9 57.04 -19.43 -22.59
N GLY A 10 56.69 -19.99 -21.45
CA GLY A 10 55.42 -19.78 -20.79
C GLY A 10 55.40 -18.43 -20.08
N ALA A 11 54.64 -17.49 -20.62
CA ALA A 11 54.33 -16.25 -19.92
C ALA A 11 53.24 -16.51 -18.86
N TRP A 12 53.60 -16.52 -17.60
CA TRP A 12 52.66 -16.48 -16.48
C TRP A 12 52.09 -15.05 -16.39
N MET A 13 50.87 -14.91 -16.87
CA MET A 13 50.07 -13.69 -16.69
C MET A 13 49.44 -13.79 -15.30
N CYS A 14 50.00 -13.07 -14.32
CA CYS A 14 49.34 -12.82 -13.06
C CYS A 14 48.11 -11.91 -13.32
N CYS A 15 46.94 -12.52 -13.41
CA CYS A 15 45.70 -11.78 -13.24
C CYS A 15 45.57 -11.28 -11.79
N VAL A 16 46.02 -10.07 -11.53
CA VAL A 16 45.63 -9.35 -10.31
C VAL A 16 44.16 -9.03 -10.49
N ALA A 17 43.30 -9.85 -9.87
CA ALA A 17 41.90 -9.51 -9.71
C ALA A 17 41.83 -8.26 -8.81
N CYS A 18 41.67 -7.10 -9.42
CA CYS A 18 41.20 -5.92 -8.71
C CYS A 18 39.78 -6.23 -8.22
N THR A 19 39.65 -6.72 -7.00
CA THR A 19 38.41 -6.63 -6.27
C THR A 19 38.17 -5.16 -6.01
N SER A 20 37.41 -4.52 -6.87
CA SER A 20 36.81 -3.22 -6.55
C SER A 20 35.89 -3.46 -5.34
N GLU A 21 36.32 -3.11 -4.16
CA GLU A 21 35.43 -2.87 -3.03
C GLU A 21 34.44 -1.79 -3.50
N GLN A 22 33.29 -2.25 -4.01
CA GLN A 22 32.15 -1.40 -4.10
C GLN A 22 31.77 -1.02 -2.67
N ASN A 23 32.29 0.12 -2.21
CA ASN A 23 31.76 0.83 -1.06
C ASN A 23 30.30 1.18 -1.40
N SER A 24 29.39 0.24 -1.16
CA SER A 24 27.95 0.48 -1.28
C SER A 24 27.61 1.55 -0.25
N LYS A 25 27.43 2.78 -0.72
CA LYS A 25 26.96 3.86 0.16
C LYS A 25 25.70 3.34 0.85
N VAL A 26 25.78 3.20 2.16
CA VAL A 26 24.66 2.76 3.00
C VAL A 26 23.47 3.67 2.69
N ASN A 27 22.37 3.09 2.22
CA ASN A 27 21.15 3.85 1.96
C ASN A 27 20.56 4.29 3.31
N ILE A 28 20.75 5.55 3.65
CA ILE A 28 20.29 6.10 4.93
C ILE A 28 18.78 5.93 5.15
N ASN A 29 17.98 5.89 4.09
CA ASN A 29 16.54 5.68 4.22
C ASN A 29 16.22 4.23 4.60
N VAL A 30 16.98 3.26 4.11
CA VAL A 30 16.85 1.85 4.54
C VAL A 30 17.20 1.73 6.03
N VAL A 31 18.30 2.35 6.47
CA VAL A 31 18.69 2.34 7.88
C VAL A 31 17.61 2.96 8.77
N ARG A 32 17.03 4.08 8.36
CA ARG A 32 15.94 4.75 9.10
C ARG A 32 14.69 3.88 9.15
N ALA A 33 14.31 3.26 8.03
CA ALA A 33 13.15 2.39 7.95
C ALA A 33 13.32 1.12 8.80
N ASP A 34 14.49 0.49 8.75
CA ASP A 34 14.83 -0.66 9.61
C ASP A 34 14.79 -0.28 11.09
N SER A 35 15.39 0.85 11.46
CA SER A 35 15.36 1.34 12.83
C SER A 35 13.93 1.60 13.31
N LEU A 36 13.09 2.24 12.49
CA LEU A 36 11.70 2.51 12.82
C LEU A 36 10.90 1.22 12.99
N LEU A 37 11.06 0.26 12.07
CA LEU A 37 10.41 -1.05 12.13
C LEU A 37 10.74 -1.75 13.46
N ASN A 38 12.03 -1.79 13.82
CA ASN A 38 12.49 -2.41 15.07
C ASN A 38 11.96 -1.68 16.31
N GLN A 39 11.89 -0.35 16.29
CA GLN A 39 11.31 0.43 17.39
C GLN A 39 9.82 0.17 17.57
N VAL A 40 9.06 0.10 16.47
CA VAL A 40 7.63 -0.25 16.53
C VAL A 40 7.47 -1.63 17.16
N LEU A 41 8.23 -2.62 16.70
CA LEU A 41 8.17 -3.98 17.27
C LEU A 41 8.53 -4.03 18.75
N ALA A 42 9.48 -3.21 19.20
CA ALA A 42 9.92 -3.19 20.59
C ALA A 42 8.95 -2.44 21.53
N LEU A 43 8.33 -1.34 21.05
CA LEU A 43 7.53 -0.45 21.88
C LEU A 43 6.05 -0.78 21.86
N TYR A 44 5.53 -1.27 20.73
CA TYR A 44 4.09 -1.48 20.52
C TYR A 44 3.65 -2.93 20.75
N GLU A 45 4.57 -3.86 21.03
CA GLU A 45 4.22 -5.27 21.17
C GLU A 45 3.25 -5.54 22.30
N VAL A 46 2.13 -6.22 21.99
CA VAL A 46 1.19 -6.80 22.94
C VAL A 46 1.33 -8.31 22.91
N LYS A 47 2.23 -8.86 23.74
CA LYS A 47 2.60 -10.28 23.73
C LYS A 47 1.41 -11.21 23.92
N GLU A 48 0.45 -10.83 24.78
CA GLU A 48 -0.76 -11.60 25.06
C GLU A 48 -1.53 -11.94 23.79
N TYR A 49 -1.55 -11.01 22.82
CA TYR A 49 -2.30 -11.18 21.58
C TYR A 49 -1.40 -11.42 20.36
N GLY A 50 -0.08 -11.27 20.48
CA GLY A 50 0.84 -11.31 19.35
C GLY A 50 0.50 -10.24 18.30
N LEU A 51 0.07 -9.07 18.76
CA LEU A 51 -0.34 -7.91 17.99
C LEU A 51 0.40 -6.67 18.49
N LEU A 52 0.03 -5.51 17.96
CA LEU A 52 0.63 -4.22 18.31
C LEU A 52 -0.41 -3.31 18.98
N LEU A 53 0.05 -2.35 19.75
CA LEU A 53 -0.75 -1.24 20.26
C LEU A 53 -1.15 -0.29 19.12
N GLU A 54 -2.24 0.44 19.32
CA GLU A 54 -2.63 1.55 18.46
C GLU A 54 -1.67 2.73 18.58
N ASN A 55 -1.33 3.09 19.81
CA ASN A 55 -0.48 4.24 20.14
C ASN A 55 0.55 3.88 21.20
N TYR A 56 1.67 4.60 21.20
CA TYR A 56 2.68 4.48 22.25
C TYR A 56 3.13 5.87 22.73
N PRO A 57 3.19 6.10 24.07
CA PRO A 57 2.67 5.20 25.11
C PRO A 57 1.15 5.06 25.02
N PRO A 58 0.58 3.91 25.46
CA PRO A 58 -0.86 3.73 25.45
C PRO A 58 -1.51 4.75 26.39
N LYS A 59 -2.59 5.37 25.93
CA LYS A 59 -3.38 6.33 26.71
C LYS A 59 -4.73 5.74 27.05
N GLU A 60 -5.10 5.86 28.31
CA GLU A 60 -6.48 5.54 28.74
C GLU A 60 -7.47 6.46 28.02
N ASN A 61 -8.54 5.89 27.50
CA ASN A 61 -9.62 6.62 26.79
C ASN A 61 -9.23 7.26 25.44
N GLU A 62 -8.07 6.93 24.86
CA GLU A 62 -7.78 7.34 23.50
C GLU A 62 -8.69 6.58 22.53
N ARG A 63 -9.32 7.34 21.61
CA ARG A 63 -10.27 6.78 20.63
C ARG A 63 -9.73 6.99 19.22
N ALA A 64 -9.91 5.99 18.36
CA ALA A 64 -9.64 6.14 16.94
C ALA A 64 -10.65 7.13 16.35
N THR A 65 -10.16 8.14 15.61
CA THR A 65 -11.01 9.20 15.01
C THR A 65 -11.29 8.95 13.53
N TYR A 66 -10.84 7.85 12.99
CA TYR A 66 -10.92 7.48 11.58
C TYR A 66 -11.90 6.34 11.30
N LEU A 67 -12.80 6.03 12.22
CA LEU A 67 -13.85 5.02 12.02
C LEU A 67 -15.13 5.68 11.50
N ALA A 68 -15.89 4.95 10.71
CA ALA A 68 -17.15 5.42 10.13
C ALA A 68 -18.24 5.66 11.20
N ASP A 69 -18.13 5.01 12.35
CA ASP A 69 -19.08 5.10 13.45
C ASP A 69 -18.36 5.11 14.79
N GLU A 70 -18.64 6.11 15.61
CA GLU A 70 -18.09 6.23 16.97
C GLU A 70 -18.50 5.07 17.86
N THR A 71 -19.64 4.39 17.59
CA THR A 71 -20.08 3.22 18.35
C THR A 71 -19.17 2.00 18.14
N GLN A 72 -18.40 1.97 17.06
CA GLN A 72 -17.39 0.94 16.80
C GLN A 72 -16.11 1.16 17.62
N GLN A 73 -15.96 2.31 18.25
CA GLN A 73 -14.83 2.56 19.13
C GLN A 73 -14.88 1.62 20.33
N LYS A 74 -13.86 0.80 20.47
CA LYS A 74 -13.74 -0.11 21.61
C LYS A 74 -13.38 0.69 22.85
N THR A 75 -14.25 0.70 23.85
CA THR A 75 -14.02 1.38 25.13
C THR A 75 -12.79 0.88 25.87
N ASN A 76 -12.34 -0.35 25.58
CA ASN A 76 -11.12 -0.96 26.10
C ASN A 76 -10.26 -1.46 24.94
N GLN A 77 -9.82 -0.56 24.09
CA GLN A 77 -8.96 -0.91 22.96
C GLN A 77 -7.63 -1.50 23.47
N ARG A 78 -7.37 -2.76 23.15
CA ARG A 78 -6.21 -3.50 23.63
C ARG A 78 -5.10 -3.62 22.58
N VAL A 79 -5.46 -3.52 21.32
CA VAL A 79 -4.56 -3.67 20.19
C VAL A 79 -4.95 -2.68 19.09
N SER A 80 -4.10 -2.52 18.09
CA SER A 80 -4.36 -1.64 16.94
C SER A 80 -5.55 -2.10 16.11
N TYR A 81 -6.17 -1.13 15.43
CA TYR A 81 -7.04 -1.40 14.30
C TYR A 81 -6.23 -1.91 13.11
N LEU A 82 -6.95 -2.43 12.10
CA LEU A 82 -6.36 -3.03 10.90
C LEU A 82 -5.48 -2.04 10.13
N TRP A 83 -5.96 -0.81 9.93
CA TRP A 83 -5.25 0.18 9.13
C TRP A 83 -3.83 0.48 9.65
N PRO A 84 -3.60 0.86 10.93
CA PRO A 84 -2.23 1.02 11.43
C PRO A 84 -1.44 -0.28 11.38
N TYR A 85 -2.07 -1.44 11.66
CA TYR A 85 -1.39 -2.74 11.59
C TYR A 85 -0.89 -3.06 10.17
N SER A 86 -1.68 -2.74 9.13
CA SER A 86 -1.31 -2.97 7.73
C SER A 86 -0.02 -2.27 7.33
N GLY A 87 0.33 -1.16 7.99
CA GLY A 87 1.59 -0.46 7.80
C GLY A 87 2.83 -1.33 8.05
N MET A 88 2.72 -2.34 8.92
CA MET A 88 3.82 -3.30 9.14
C MET A 88 4.01 -4.24 7.94
N VAL A 89 2.93 -4.67 7.30
CA VAL A 89 2.99 -5.46 6.07
C VAL A 89 3.71 -4.66 4.99
N SER A 90 3.29 -3.41 4.77
CA SER A 90 3.90 -2.50 3.80
C SER A 90 5.38 -2.24 4.07
N GLY A 91 5.73 -2.02 5.34
CA GLY A 91 7.12 -1.80 5.77
C GLY A 91 8.01 -3.00 5.47
N CYS A 92 7.56 -4.21 5.84
CA CYS A 92 8.30 -5.45 5.60
C CYS A 92 8.45 -5.73 4.09
N VAL A 93 7.36 -5.64 3.32
CA VAL A 93 7.39 -5.87 1.86
C VAL A 93 8.31 -4.86 1.17
N SER A 94 8.22 -3.58 1.52
CA SER A 94 9.05 -2.52 0.93
C SER A 94 10.54 -2.70 1.27
N LEU A 95 10.87 -3.06 2.51
CA LEU A 95 12.26 -3.32 2.93
C LEU A 95 12.80 -4.58 2.25
N TYR A 96 12.02 -5.66 2.17
CA TYR A 96 12.42 -6.87 1.47
C TYR A 96 12.66 -6.58 -0.03
N LYS A 97 11.72 -5.89 -0.68
CA LYS A 97 11.85 -5.48 -2.09
C LYS A 97 13.09 -4.64 -2.36
N THR A 98 13.43 -3.74 -1.44
CA THR A 98 14.54 -2.79 -1.62
C THR A 98 15.90 -3.41 -1.34
N THR A 99 15.97 -4.33 -0.38
CA THR A 99 17.25 -4.84 0.14
C THR A 99 17.55 -6.28 -0.28
N GLY A 100 16.53 -7.10 -0.56
CA GLY A 100 16.67 -8.54 -0.71
C GLY A 100 17.02 -9.27 0.59
N ASP A 101 16.99 -8.58 1.75
CA ASP A 101 17.37 -9.19 3.03
C ASP A 101 16.24 -10.05 3.56
N GLU A 102 16.48 -11.37 3.63
CA GLU A 102 15.52 -12.39 4.07
C GLU A 102 14.97 -12.17 5.48
N LYS A 103 15.64 -11.37 6.32
CA LYS A 103 15.13 -11.05 7.67
C LYS A 103 13.75 -10.38 7.62
N TYR A 104 13.49 -9.53 6.61
CA TYR A 104 12.20 -8.84 6.45
C TYR A 104 11.10 -9.80 5.99
N LYS A 105 11.43 -10.75 5.11
CA LYS A 105 10.54 -11.83 4.72
C LYS A 105 10.21 -12.73 5.91
N GLN A 106 11.21 -13.16 6.67
CA GLN A 106 11.01 -13.97 7.86
C GLN A 106 10.17 -13.26 8.93
N LEU A 107 10.40 -11.94 9.13
CA LEU A 107 9.57 -11.15 10.03
C LEU A 107 8.12 -11.09 9.55
N LEU A 108 7.93 -10.85 8.24
CA LEU A 108 6.60 -10.81 7.62
C LEU A 108 5.88 -12.15 7.81
N GLU A 109 6.48 -13.26 7.41
CA GLU A 109 5.86 -14.58 7.39
C GLU A 109 5.65 -15.17 8.79
N ASN A 110 6.61 -14.97 9.72
CA ASN A 110 6.57 -15.61 11.02
C ASN A 110 5.86 -14.79 12.11
N ARG A 111 5.64 -13.49 11.86
CA ARG A 111 5.05 -12.61 12.88
C ARG A 111 3.93 -11.73 12.35
N ILE A 112 4.16 -10.98 11.27
CA ILE A 112 3.23 -9.94 10.84
C ILE A 112 2.00 -10.56 10.15
N LEU A 113 2.16 -11.48 9.21
CA LEU A 113 1.03 -12.17 8.56
C LEU A 113 0.22 -13.00 9.56
N PRO A 114 0.82 -13.81 10.47
CA PRO A 114 0.04 -14.48 11.52
C PRO A 114 -0.76 -13.53 12.43
N GLY A 115 -0.24 -12.32 12.67
CA GLY A 115 -0.98 -11.28 13.38
C GLY A 115 -2.12 -10.70 12.55
N LEU A 116 -1.88 -10.47 11.26
CA LEU A 116 -2.89 -10.00 10.30
C LEU A 116 -4.08 -10.97 10.19
N GLU A 117 -3.83 -12.29 10.18
CA GLU A 117 -4.88 -13.30 10.11
C GLU A 117 -5.88 -13.24 11.28
N LYS A 118 -5.56 -12.57 12.38
CA LYS A 118 -6.50 -12.36 13.51
C LYS A 118 -7.61 -11.37 13.17
N TYR A 119 -7.44 -10.56 12.12
CA TYR A 119 -8.45 -9.65 11.59
C TYR A 119 -9.31 -10.30 10.50
N TRP A 120 -8.97 -11.52 10.06
CA TRP A 120 -9.66 -12.20 8.97
C TRP A 120 -11.09 -12.59 9.33
N ASP A 121 -12.06 -12.06 8.59
CA ASP A 121 -13.45 -12.43 8.69
C ASP A 121 -13.82 -13.49 7.62
N GLY A 122 -13.57 -14.73 7.93
CA GLY A 122 -13.94 -15.87 7.10
C GLY A 122 -15.39 -16.37 7.34
N LYS A 123 -16.27 -15.52 7.89
CA LYS A 123 -17.66 -15.89 8.19
C LYS A 123 -18.68 -15.09 7.40
N ARG A 124 -18.38 -13.86 7.05
CA ARG A 124 -19.23 -12.98 6.25
C ARG A 124 -18.68 -12.89 4.83
N GLU A 125 -19.41 -13.43 3.84
CA GLU A 125 -19.03 -13.32 2.43
C GLU A 125 -19.37 -11.93 1.85
N PRO A 126 -18.57 -11.41 0.89
CA PRO A 126 -17.24 -11.88 0.50
C PRO A 126 -16.25 -11.75 1.66
N TYR A 127 -15.30 -12.71 1.78
CA TYR A 127 -14.34 -12.73 2.88
C TYR A 127 -13.31 -11.62 2.76
N CYS A 128 -12.94 -11.03 3.90
CA CYS A 128 -11.94 -9.96 3.96
C CYS A 128 -11.42 -9.76 5.39
N TYR A 129 -10.51 -8.83 5.58
CA TYR A 129 -10.09 -8.38 6.91
C TYR A 129 -11.06 -7.31 7.43
N GLN A 130 -11.55 -7.48 8.67
CA GLN A 130 -12.33 -6.47 9.36
C GLN A 130 -11.44 -5.51 10.17
N SER A 131 -11.98 -4.36 10.57
CA SER A 131 -11.20 -3.29 11.18
C SER A 131 -10.57 -3.62 12.54
N TYR A 132 -11.07 -4.62 13.28
CA TYR A 132 -10.55 -5.03 14.59
C TYR A 132 -10.50 -6.55 14.70
N PRO A 133 -9.58 -7.17 15.51
CA PRO A 133 -9.41 -8.63 15.49
C PRO A 133 -10.67 -9.40 15.87
N MET A 134 -10.94 -10.48 15.13
CA MET A 134 -12.15 -11.33 15.27
C MET A 134 -12.36 -11.88 16.68
N GLN A 135 -11.31 -12.10 17.46
CA GLN A 135 -11.43 -12.58 18.85
C GLN A 135 -12.16 -11.59 19.77
N PHE A 136 -12.28 -10.33 19.38
CA PHE A 136 -13.04 -9.29 20.09
C PHE A 136 -14.44 -9.06 19.52
N GLY A 137 -14.88 -9.93 18.62
CA GLY A 137 -16.18 -9.87 17.95
C GLY A 137 -16.15 -9.24 16.58
N TYR A 138 -17.32 -9.08 15.98
CA TYR A 138 -17.46 -8.43 14.68
C TYR A 138 -17.16 -6.93 14.81
N SER A 139 -16.55 -6.40 13.75
CA SER A 139 -16.35 -4.96 13.54
C SER A 139 -16.64 -4.58 12.10
N ASP A 140 -16.67 -3.29 11.80
CA ASP A 140 -16.89 -2.79 10.45
C ASP A 140 -15.77 -3.24 9.51
N ARG A 141 -16.10 -3.39 8.24
CA ARG A 141 -15.19 -3.76 7.17
C ARG A 141 -15.06 -2.57 6.22
N TYR A 142 -13.82 -2.13 6.03
CA TYR A 142 -13.51 -1.00 5.18
C TYR A 142 -12.88 -1.48 3.88
N TYR A 143 -13.34 -0.92 2.77
CA TYR A 143 -12.85 -1.32 1.45
C TYR A 143 -11.40 -0.86 1.25
N ASP A 144 -11.07 0.35 1.67
CA ASP A 144 -9.72 0.91 1.58
C ASP A 144 -8.68 0.16 2.42
N ASP A 145 -9.02 -0.27 3.65
CA ASP A 145 -8.13 -1.10 4.47
C ASP A 145 -7.68 -2.36 3.71
N ASN A 146 -8.62 -2.98 3.01
CA ASN A 146 -8.37 -4.20 2.23
C ASN A 146 -7.67 -3.91 0.89
N ASP A 147 -7.88 -2.74 0.29
CA ASP A 147 -7.13 -2.28 -0.88
C ASP A 147 -5.63 -2.23 -0.62
N TRP A 148 -5.23 -1.57 0.49
CA TRP A 148 -3.83 -1.42 0.84
C TRP A 148 -3.15 -2.77 1.07
N LEU A 149 -3.83 -3.69 1.75
CA LEU A 149 -3.33 -5.05 1.96
C LEU A 149 -3.19 -5.82 0.66
N ALA A 150 -4.20 -5.75 -0.21
CA ALA A 150 -4.16 -6.44 -1.49
C ALA A 150 -3.04 -5.91 -2.40
N ILE A 151 -2.79 -4.60 -2.40
CA ILE A 151 -1.66 -3.98 -3.11
C ILE A 151 -0.31 -4.52 -2.59
N ASP A 152 -0.14 -4.59 -1.27
CA ASP A 152 1.08 -5.14 -0.67
C ASP A 152 1.25 -6.64 -0.97
N LEU A 153 0.16 -7.41 -0.96
CA LEU A 153 0.19 -8.82 -1.34
C LEU A 153 0.56 -9.02 -2.82
N CYS A 154 0.09 -8.15 -3.72
CA CYS A 154 0.54 -8.17 -5.12
C CYS A 154 2.06 -7.91 -5.23
N ASP A 155 2.58 -6.93 -4.49
CA ASP A 155 4.02 -6.64 -4.46
C ASP A 155 4.80 -7.83 -3.84
N TYR A 156 4.28 -8.43 -2.79
CA TYR A 156 4.89 -9.59 -2.14
C TYR A 156 4.89 -10.83 -3.06
N TYR A 157 3.76 -11.09 -3.76
CA TYR A 157 3.71 -12.15 -4.76
C TYR A 157 4.71 -11.91 -5.91
N ALA A 158 4.89 -10.67 -6.35
CA ALA A 158 5.86 -10.37 -7.41
C ALA A 158 7.30 -10.79 -7.01
N LEU A 159 7.62 -10.77 -5.72
CA LEU A 159 8.92 -11.17 -5.18
C LEU A 159 9.03 -12.69 -4.93
N THR A 160 7.98 -13.30 -4.38
CA THR A 160 8.03 -14.68 -3.90
C THR A 160 7.51 -15.72 -4.88
N LYS A 161 6.56 -15.30 -5.75
CA LYS A 161 5.79 -16.18 -6.64
C LYS A 161 4.97 -17.24 -5.90
N ASP A 162 4.68 -17.02 -4.62
CA ASP A 162 3.81 -17.91 -3.85
C ASP A 162 2.35 -17.77 -4.29
N PRO A 163 1.73 -18.79 -4.90
CA PRO A 163 0.37 -18.70 -5.41
C PRO A 163 -0.68 -18.42 -4.33
N ALA A 164 -0.44 -18.81 -3.07
CA ALA A 164 -1.36 -18.53 -1.99
C ALA A 164 -1.48 -17.02 -1.70
N VAL A 165 -0.38 -16.27 -1.86
CA VAL A 165 -0.37 -14.82 -1.70
C VAL A 165 -1.20 -14.14 -2.80
N LEU A 166 -1.08 -14.61 -4.05
CA LEU A 166 -1.89 -14.07 -5.16
C LEU A 166 -3.37 -14.37 -4.97
N GLU A 167 -3.72 -15.59 -4.55
CA GLU A 167 -5.12 -15.95 -4.32
C GLU A 167 -5.74 -15.11 -3.19
N ARG A 168 -4.99 -14.80 -2.14
CA ARG A 168 -5.46 -13.88 -1.10
C ARG A 168 -5.69 -12.46 -1.65
N ALA A 169 -4.78 -11.94 -2.50
CA ALA A 169 -4.97 -10.65 -3.15
C ALA A 169 -6.24 -10.62 -4.03
N LYS A 170 -6.50 -11.69 -4.79
CA LYS A 170 -7.72 -11.84 -5.59
C LYS A 170 -8.99 -11.97 -4.73
N GLU A 171 -8.90 -12.63 -3.58
CA GLU A 171 -10.02 -12.73 -2.64
C GLU A 171 -10.39 -11.35 -2.10
N LEU A 172 -9.40 -10.55 -1.71
CA LEU A 172 -9.62 -9.17 -1.31
C LEU A 172 -10.14 -8.30 -2.46
N HIS A 173 -9.66 -8.49 -3.67
CA HIS A 173 -10.18 -7.80 -4.86
C HIS A 173 -11.68 -8.06 -5.07
N ARG A 174 -12.13 -9.32 -4.93
CA ARG A 174 -13.57 -9.66 -4.99
C ARG A 174 -14.38 -8.94 -3.91
N TYR A 175 -13.85 -8.88 -2.67
CA TYR A 175 -14.47 -8.11 -1.59
C TYR A 175 -14.57 -6.63 -1.94
N ILE A 176 -13.48 -6.01 -2.36
CA ILE A 176 -13.42 -4.57 -2.67
C ILE A 176 -14.45 -4.21 -3.72
N TYR A 177 -14.54 -4.97 -4.82
CA TYR A 177 -15.50 -4.71 -5.89
C TYR A 177 -16.95 -5.07 -5.54
N SER A 178 -17.21 -5.81 -4.46
CA SER A 178 -18.56 -5.96 -3.91
C SER A 178 -19.11 -4.62 -3.36
N GLY A 179 -18.25 -3.66 -3.10
CA GLY A 179 -18.59 -2.30 -2.72
C GLY A 179 -18.95 -1.37 -3.87
N TRP A 180 -18.85 -1.81 -5.11
CA TRP A 180 -19.27 -1.06 -6.29
C TRP A 180 -20.78 -1.18 -6.50
N ASP A 181 -21.46 -0.07 -6.79
CA ASP A 181 -22.81 -0.06 -7.34
C ASP A 181 -23.00 1.17 -8.25
N GLU A 182 -24.20 1.31 -8.85
CA GLU A 182 -24.51 2.38 -9.80
C GLU A 182 -25.03 3.67 -9.14
N VAL A 183 -25.08 3.73 -7.82
CA VAL A 183 -25.38 4.98 -7.11
C VAL A 183 -24.26 5.99 -7.38
N LEU A 184 -24.60 7.22 -7.76
CA LEU A 184 -23.67 8.23 -8.26
C LEU A 184 -22.93 7.84 -9.56
N GLY A 185 -23.52 6.92 -10.35
CA GLY A 185 -22.95 6.44 -11.61
C GLY A 185 -21.75 5.51 -11.45
N GLY A 186 -21.56 4.89 -10.28
CA GLY A 186 -20.46 3.99 -9.98
C GLY A 186 -19.73 4.29 -8.68
N GLY A 187 -18.53 3.72 -8.54
CA GLY A 187 -17.64 3.94 -7.39
C GLY A 187 -17.86 2.98 -6.23
N ILE A 188 -16.80 2.78 -5.47
CA ILE A 188 -16.73 1.90 -4.30
C ILE A 188 -17.00 2.72 -3.04
N TYR A 189 -17.83 2.20 -2.15
CA TYR A 189 -18.08 2.80 -0.83
C TYR A 189 -16.81 2.78 0.05
N TRP A 190 -16.85 3.55 1.14
CA TRP A 190 -15.77 3.51 2.13
C TRP A 190 -15.94 2.36 3.12
N CYS A 191 -17.12 2.23 3.72
CA CYS A 191 -17.43 1.24 4.74
C CYS A 191 -18.62 0.39 4.28
N GLU A 192 -18.50 -0.94 4.39
CA GLU A 192 -19.55 -1.87 3.97
C GLU A 192 -20.81 -1.73 4.80
N GLN A 193 -20.67 -1.63 6.13
CA GLN A 193 -21.79 -1.53 7.07
C GLN A 193 -22.41 -0.13 7.10
N LYS A 194 -21.69 0.87 6.57
CA LYS A 194 -22.07 2.28 6.60
C LYS A 194 -21.88 2.88 5.20
N LYS A 195 -22.79 2.53 4.29
CA LYS A 195 -22.76 3.03 2.89
C LYS A 195 -23.21 4.49 2.80
N LEU A 196 -22.44 5.40 3.41
CA LEU A 196 -22.75 6.83 3.50
C LEU A 196 -22.03 7.67 2.44
N SER A 197 -20.90 7.21 1.97
CA SER A 197 -20.07 7.95 1.00
C SER A 197 -19.22 7.01 0.17
N LYS A 198 -18.79 7.52 -1.00
CA LYS A 198 -17.77 6.92 -1.85
C LYS A 198 -16.53 7.79 -1.80
N ASN A 199 -15.43 7.21 -1.35
CA ASN A 199 -14.23 7.94 -0.98
C ASN A 199 -13.11 7.72 -1.99
N THR A 200 -12.26 8.73 -2.16
CA THR A 200 -11.05 8.61 -2.99
C THR A 200 -10.12 7.52 -2.45
N CYS A 201 -10.02 7.38 -1.11
CA CYS A 201 -9.18 6.36 -0.46
C CYS A 201 -9.61 4.91 -0.76
N SER A 202 -10.86 4.67 -1.17
CA SER A 202 -11.32 3.34 -1.60
C SER A 202 -11.23 3.16 -3.12
N ASN A 203 -11.38 4.22 -3.90
CA ASN A 203 -11.47 4.11 -5.35
C ASN A 203 -10.09 4.23 -6.04
N ALA A 204 -9.25 5.13 -5.58
CA ALA A 204 -7.92 5.29 -6.16
C ALA A 204 -7.02 4.05 -5.95
N PRO A 205 -6.88 3.49 -4.72
CA PRO A 205 -6.10 2.28 -4.53
C PRO A 205 -6.74 1.05 -5.18
N ALA A 206 -8.07 0.92 -5.27
CA ALA A 206 -8.72 -0.15 -6.03
C ALA A 206 -8.33 -0.13 -7.51
N THR A 207 -8.17 1.07 -8.10
CA THR A 207 -7.64 1.21 -9.47
C THR A 207 -6.20 0.70 -9.56
N VAL A 208 -5.35 1.05 -8.59
CA VAL A 208 -3.96 0.56 -8.53
C VAL A 208 -3.91 -0.95 -8.36
N LEU A 209 -4.77 -1.51 -7.51
CA LEU A 209 -4.88 -2.96 -7.31
C LEU A 209 -5.21 -3.70 -8.61
N CYS A 210 -6.24 -3.25 -9.34
CA CYS A 210 -6.59 -3.82 -10.64
C CYS A 210 -5.40 -3.78 -11.60
N MET A 211 -4.70 -2.66 -11.70
CA MET A 211 -3.54 -2.56 -12.57
C MET A 211 -2.38 -3.48 -12.15
N LYS A 212 -2.19 -3.69 -10.85
CA LYS A 212 -1.20 -4.66 -10.35
C LYS A 212 -1.60 -6.09 -10.70
N LEU A 213 -2.88 -6.45 -10.49
CA LEU A 213 -3.40 -7.77 -10.88
C LEU A 213 -3.28 -7.98 -12.40
N TYR A 214 -3.69 -7.02 -13.22
CA TYR A 214 -3.48 -7.05 -14.66
C TYR A 214 -2.01 -7.31 -15.06
N ASN A 215 -1.08 -6.61 -14.44
CA ASN A 215 0.35 -6.80 -14.71
C ASN A 215 0.88 -8.17 -14.28
N LEU A 216 0.25 -8.82 -13.30
CA LEU A 216 0.63 -10.14 -12.80
C LEU A 216 -0.03 -11.29 -13.54
N THR A 217 -1.26 -11.10 -14.03
CA THR A 217 -2.12 -12.16 -14.56
C THR A 217 -2.43 -11.99 -16.04
N SER A 218 -2.33 -10.77 -16.57
CA SER A 218 -2.78 -10.36 -17.90
C SER A 218 -4.29 -10.54 -18.12
N ASP A 219 -5.08 -10.52 -17.06
CA ASP A 219 -6.55 -10.60 -17.14
C ASP A 219 -7.11 -9.26 -17.67
N PRO A 220 -7.77 -9.25 -18.83
CA PRO A 220 -8.30 -8.00 -19.41
C PRO A 220 -9.42 -7.38 -18.56
N ASP A 221 -10.14 -8.16 -17.77
CA ASP A 221 -11.21 -7.66 -16.91
C ASP A 221 -10.67 -6.70 -15.85
N ASP A 222 -9.46 -6.99 -15.30
CA ASP A 222 -8.79 -6.10 -14.36
C ASP A 222 -8.44 -4.74 -14.99
N LEU A 223 -7.99 -4.74 -16.26
CA LEU A 223 -7.71 -3.50 -16.98
C LEU A 223 -8.97 -2.66 -17.22
N ASP A 224 -10.08 -3.31 -17.57
CA ASP A 224 -11.34 -2.62 -17.82
C ASP A 224 -11.96 -2.08 -16.52
N LEU A 225 -11.86 -2.83 -15.43
CA LEU A 225 -12.22 -2.36 -14.09
C LEU A 225 -11.37 -1.14 -13.68
N ALA A 226 -10.06 -1.19 -13.89
CA ALA A 226 -9.17 -0.08 -13.60
C ALA A 226 -9.56 1.20 -14.35
N LYS A 227 -9.81 1.09 -15.67
CA LYS A 227 -10.24 2.23 -16.49
C LYS A 227 -11.56 2.82 -16.02
N ARG A 228 -12.53 1.96 -15.69
CA ARG A 228 -13.87 2.36 -15.22
C ARG A 228 -13.77 3.10 -13.88
N ASN A 229 -13.03 2.53 -12.94
CA ASN A 229 -12.88 3.12 -11.60
C ASN A 229 -12.04 4.41 -11.62
N TYR A 230 -10.95 4.46 -12.42
CA TYR A 230 -10.17 5.68 -12.63
C TYR A 230 -11.04 6.82 -13.16
N ARG A 231 -11.85 6.53 -14.18
CA ARG A 231 -12.73 7.52 -14.79
C ARG A 231 -13.74 8.05 -13.78
N TRP A 232 -14.44 7.14 -13.07
CA TRP A 232 -15.40 7.54 -12.06
C TRP A 232 -14.77 8.42 -10.98
N THR A 233 -13.60 8.04 -10.47
CA THR A 233 -12.88 8.79 -9.43
C THR A 233 -12.49 10.17 -9.93
N LYS A 234 -11.99 10.26 -11.17
CA LYS A 234 -11.62 11.54 -11.78
C LYS A 234 -12.82 12.45 -11.98
N GLU A 235 -13.92 11.93 -12.52
CA GLU A 235 -15.11 12.72 -12.85
C GLU A 235 -15.84 13.25 -11.60
N ASN A 236 -15.80 12.49 -10.49
CA ASN A 236 -16.56 12.83 -9.28
C ASN A 236 -15.71 13.48 -8.18
N LEU A 237 -14.41 13.19 -8.10
CA LEU A 237 -13.57 13.55 -6.95
C LEU A 237 -12.31 14.36 -7.30
N CYS A 238 -12.03 14.63 -8.58
CA CYS A 238 -10.94 15.52 -8.97
C CYS A 238 -11.38 16.99 -8.88
N ASP A 239 -10.60 17.82 -8.18
CA ASP A 239 -10.82 19.27 -8.19
C ASP A 239 -10.39 19.84 -9.54
N PRO A 240 -11.33 20.40 -10.33
CA PRO A 240 -11.00 20.94 -11.65
C PRO A 240 -10.10 22.19 -11.60
N SER A 241 -9.94 22.80 -10.44
CA SER A 241 -9.14 24.02 -10.29
C SER A 241 -7.64 23.73 -10.19
N ASP A 242 -7.25 22.54 -9.70
CA ASP A 242 -5.84 22.18 -9.49
C ASP A 242 -5.50 20.70 -9.80
N GLY A 243 -6.50 19.87 -10.11
CA GLY A 243 -6.28 18.45 -10.44
C GLY A 243 -5.91 17.56 -9.24
N VAL A 244 -6.07 18.06 -8.00
CA VAL A 244 -5.85 17.30 -6.77
C VAL A 244 -7.18 16.74 -6.26
N TYR A 245 -7.17 15.56 -5.67
CA TYR A 245 -8.39 14.85 -5.37
C TYR A 245 -8.97 15.20 -4.00
N TRP A 246 -10.29 15.46 -3.96
CA TRP A 246 -11.11 15.61 -2.76
C TRP A 246 -11.24 14.29 -2.00
N ASP A 247 -11.72 14.36 -0.77
CA ASP A 247 -11.83 13.20 0.12
C ASP A 247 -12.93 12.24 -0.33
N ASN A 248 -14.18 12.72 -0.39
CA ASN A 248 -15.33 11.86 -0.67
C ASN A 248 -16.52 12.63 -1.24
N ILE A 249 -17.49 11.87 -1.74
CA ILE A 249 -18.82 12.32 -2.12
C ILE A 249 -19.87 11.50 -1.36
N ASN A 250 -20.83 12.17 -0.70
CA ASN A 250 -21.95 11.47 -0.05
C ASN A 250 -23.05 11.11 -1.06
N LEU A 251 -24.07 10.35 -0.62
CA LEU A 251 -25.10 9.85 -1.53
C LEU A 251 -26.05 10.93 -2.05
N GLU A 252 -26.08 12.11 -1.42
CA GLU A 252 -26.81 13.28 -1.93
C GLU A 252 -26.00 14.10 -2.95
N GLY A 253 -24.75 13.68 -3.25
CA GLY A 253 -23.87 14.37 -4.19
C GLY A 253 -23.04 15.51 -3.56
N ASN A 254 -23.05 15.66 -2.24
CA ASN A 254 -22.23 16.66 -1.56
C ASN A 254 -20.78 16.17 -1.42
N ILE A 255 -19.84 17.00 -1.83
CA ILE A 255 -18.41 16.68 -1.84
C ILE A 255 -17.72 17.23 -0.59
N ALA A 256 -17.02 16.37 0.14
CA ALA A 256 -16.09 16.75 1.19
C ALA A 256 -14.75 17.14 0.55
N LYS A 257 -14.45 18.44 0.54
CA LYS A 257 -13.35 19.03 -0.24
C LYS A 257 -11.97 18.97 0.43
N GLN A 258 -11.83 18.25 1.53
CA GLN A 258 -10.52 18.00 2.12
C GLN A 258 -9.63 17.25 1.12
N LYS A 259 -8.33 17.58 1.11
CA LYS A 259 -7.34 16.96 0.23
C LYS A 259 -6.28 16.26 1.06
N TYR A 260 -6.06 15.00 0.76
CA TYR A 260 -5.05 14.18 1.43
C TYR A 260 -4.02 13.67 0.41
N THR A 261 -2.75 13.67 0.81
CA THR A 261 -1.65 13.28 -0.07
C THR A 261 -1.77 11.86 -0.60
N TYR A 262 -2.25 10.92 0.23
CA TYR A 262 -2.41 9.52 -0.16
C TYR A 262 -3.48 9.33 -1.24
N ASN A 263 -4.58 10.09 -1.21
CA ASN A 263 -5.64 10.04 -2.22
C ASN A 263 -5.08 10.38 -3.61
N SER A 264 -4.45 11.55 -3.71
CA SER A 264 -3.88 12.01 -4.98
C SER A 264 -2.65 11.20 -5.39
N GLY A 265 -1.85 10.73 -4.43
CA GLY A 265 -0.71 9.86 -4.69
C GLY A 265 -1.11 8.53 -5.35
N GLN A 266 -2.24 7.93 -4.93
CA GLN A 266 -2.76 6.72 -5.59
C GLN A 266 -3.29 7.01 -7.00
N MET A 267 -3.93 8.15 -7.23
CA MET A 267 -4.37 8.53 -8.57
C MET A 267 -3.19 8.82 -9.52
N ILE A 268 -2.09 9.38 -9.01
CA ILE A 268 -0.84 9.51 -9.78
C ILE A 268 -0.34 8.12 -10.18
N GLN A 269 -0.25 7.19 -9.23
CA GLN A 269 0.20 5.82 -9.49
C GLN A 269 -0.72 5.10 -10.49
N ALA A 270 -2.04 5.21 -10.31
CA ALA A 270 -3.03 4.64 -11.22
C ALA A 270 -2.88 5.18 -12.65
N GLY A 271 -2.72 6.50 -12.80
CA GLY A 271 -2.51 7.13 -14.11
C GLY A 271 -1.23 6.66 -14.80
N VAL A 272 -0.13 6.53 -14.08
CA VAL A 272 1.12 6.00 -14.63
C VAL A 272 0.97 4.54 -15.09
N LEU A 273 0.35 3.69 -14.26
CA LEU A 273 0.14 2.27 -14.60
C LEU A 273 -0.79 2.10 -15.80
N LEU A 274 -1.88 2.87 -15.88
CA LEU A 274 -2.79 2.88 -17.03
C LEU A 274 -2.09 3.36 -18.30
N PHE A 275 -1.27 4.41 -18.23
CA PHE A 275 -0.45 4.85 -19.36
C PHE A 275 0.51 3.75 -19.84
N GLN A 276 1.20 3.09 -18.93
CA GLN A 276 2.12 1.99 -19.27
C GLN A 276 1.43 0.82 -19.98
N ALA A 277 0.19 0.51 -19.56
CA ALA A 277 -0.57 -0.60 -20.15
C ALA A 277 -1.26 -0.23 -21.48
N THR A 278 -1.69 1.02 -21.64
CA THR A 278 -2.55 1.42 -22.78
C THR A 278 -1.86 2.28 -23.81
N GLY A 279 -0.76 2.97 -23.45
CA GLY A 279 -0.13 4.00 -24.27
C GLY A 279 -0.92 5.33 -24.36
N ASP A 280 -2.07 5.44 -23.70
CA ASP A 280 -2.88 6.66 -23.71
C ASP A 280 -2.24 7.75 -22.83
N SER A 281 -1.70 8.77 -23.47
CA SER A 281 -0.99 9.87 -22.84
C SER A 281 -1.87 10.77 -21.96
N THR A 282 -3.20 10.64 -22.02
CA THR A 282 -4.11 11.40 -21.13
C THR A 282 -3.91 11.02 -19.67
N TYR A 283 -3.74 9.72 -19.38
CA TYR A 283 -3.43 9.24 -18.04
C TYR A 283 -2.13 9.81 -17.47
N LEU A 284 -1.08 9.86 -18.30
CA LEU A 284 0.21 10.42 -17.88
C LEU A 284 0.12 11.94 -17.64
N LYS A 285 -0.58 12.67 -18.49
CA LYS A 285 -0.81 14.12 -18.30
C LYS A 285 -1.55 14.42 -17.01
N ASP A 286 -2.62 13.67 -16.73
CA ASP A 286 -3.36 13.79 -15.47
C ASP A 286 -2.44 13.55 -14.28
N ALA A 287 -1.67 12.47 -14.28
CA ALA A 287 -0.72 12.15 -13.22
C ALA A 287 0.33 13.26 -13.02
N GLN A 288 0.85 13.85 -14.11
CA GLN A 288 1.82 14.96 -14.06
C GLN A 288 1.21 16.23 -13.45
N VAL A 289 -0.01 16.60 -13.85
CA VAL A 289 -0.73 17.75 -13.27
C VAL A 289 -0.94 17.54 -11.78
N THR A 290 -1.51 16.40 -11.39
CA THR A 290 -1.76 16.09 -9.99
C THR A 290 -0.46 16.07 -9.17
N ALA A 291 0.63 15.50 -9.69
CA ALA A 291 1.92 15.44 -8.99
C ALA A 291 2.53 16.83 -8.77
N LYS A 292 2.45 17.70 -9.77
CA LYS A 292 2.94 19.08 -9.68
C LYS A 292 2.18 19.85 -8.61
N GLU A 293 0.87 19.88 -8.69
CA GLU A 293 0.02 20.64 -7.77
C GLU A 293 0.07 20.06 -6.33
N LEU A 294 0.14 18.73 -6.18
CA LEU A 294 0.35 18.08 -4.90
C LEU A 294 1.65 18.55 -4.23
N THR A 295 2.72 18.66 -5.03
CA THR A 295 4.01 19.19 -4.55
C THR A 295 3.92 20.66 -4.16
N ASP A 296 3.19 21.46 -4.92
CA ASP A 296 2.99 22.88 -4.64
C ASP A 296 2.15 23.13 -3.39
N ILE A 297 1.13 22.30 -3.16
CA ILE A 297 0.24 22.43 -1.98
C ILE A 297 0.92 21.88 -0.72
N PHE A 298 1.48 20.67 -0.78
CA PHE A 298 2.00 19.93 0.38
C PHE A 298 3.51 20.05 0.56
N GLY A 299 4.28 20.28 -0.50
CA GLY A 299 5.74 20.46 -0.44
C GLY A 299 6.17 21.73 0.29
N LYS A 300 5.29 22.72 0.38
CA LYS A 300 5.46 23.92 1.20
C LYS A 300 5.06 23.71 2.66
N CYS A 301 4.23 22.72 2.94
CA CYS A 301 3.99 22.23 4.30
C CYS A 301 5.22 21.51 4.79
N SER A 302 5.86 22.05 5.81
CA SER A 302 7.14 21.60 6.36
C SER A 302 7.09 20.23 7.03
N LEU A 303 6.78 19.19 6.26
CA LEU A 303 7.03 17.81 6.70
C LEU A 303 8.48 17.58 7.12
N PHE A 304 9.38 18.39 6.59
CA PHE A 304 10.80 18.43 6.96
C PHE A 304 11.11 19.45 8.07
N ARG A 305 10.14 20.20 8.58
CA ARG A 305 10.35 21.23 9.62
C ARG A 305 9.70 20.94 10.97
N GLY A 306 9.30 19.69 11.24
CA GLY A 306 8.92 19.28 12.60
C GLY A 306 7.54 19.75 13.09
N GLU A 307 6.66 20.23 12.23
CA GLU A 307 5.30 20.58 12.63
C GLU A 307 4.34 19.39 12.50
N LYS A 308 3.66 19.12 13.64
CA LYS A 308 2.78 17.99 13.90
C LYS A 308 1.48 18.06 13.10
N ARG A 309 1.41 17.81 11.83
CA ARG A 309 0.19 17.44 11.09
C ARG A 309 0.46 17.20 9.60
N CYS A 310 1.06 16.08 9.29
CA CYS A 310 0.89 15.48 7.95
C CYS A 310 0.91 13.98 8.13
N PHE A 311 -0.25 13.37 8.04
CA PHE A 311 -0.36 11.95 7.81
C PHE A 311 0.18 11.66 6.41
N ILE A 312 1.35 11.07 6.35
CA ILE A 312 1.88 10.52 5.11
C ILE A 312 2.16 9.05 5.32
N PRO A 313 1.34 8.20 4.78
CA PRO A 313 1.85 7.03 4.09
C PRO A 313 1.88 7.34 2.59
N VAL A 314 2.89 8.06 2.11
CA VAL A 314 3.22 8.02 0.69
C VAL A 314 3.82 6.64 0.44
N ARG A 315 2.99 5.69 0.05
CA ARG A 315 3.44 4.48 -0.61
C ARG A 315 3.81 4.85 -2.05
N LEU A 316 4.94 5.51 -2.22
CA LEU A 316 5.59 5.55 -3.51
C LEU A 316 6.14 4.13 -3.74
N GLY A 317 5.32 3.29 -4.35
CA GLY A 317 5.83 2.10 -5.01
C GLY A 317 6.92 2.58 -5.97
N SER A 318 8.13 2.04 -5.85
CA SER A 318 9.23 2.32 -6.75
C SER A 318 8.75 2.28 -8.21
N MET A 319 8.95 3.40 -8.91
CA MET A 319 8.99 3.38 -10.37
C MET A 319 10.09 2.45 -10.85
#